data_a2fb3a63086d72f97f67f6eb6b055193
#
_entry.id   a2fb3a63086d72f97f67f6eb6b055193
#
_cell.length_a   1.000
_cell.length_b   1.000
_cell.length_c   1.000
_cell.angle_alpha   90.00
_cell.angle_beta   90.00
_cell.angle_gamma   90.00
#
_symmetry.space_group_name_H-M   'P 1'
#
loop_
_entity.id
_entity.type
_entity.pdbx_description
1 polymer ?
#
loop_
_entity_poly.entity_id
_entity_poly.type
_entity_poly.pdbx_seq_one_letter_code
_entity_poly.pdbx_strand_id
1 'polypeptide(L)'
;MELQKGPWTLSSSSFQLLIQTFMKKAAILILGFLTGFYCSAQQNDWSSVEKVFGKKGTVQDDVFKISYPRTDLSVKVNGFTVAPGLALGSWVGLMSMNKNMGADKTMQNNEATMMGDLVLLDTEVPAVLKKLVEAGLKITAIHNHLINETPNVKYVHFAGSGDKVKLAEAIKSVLEVTATPLTAPQSAPQATVDWSGVEAILGPGKHSGMLLQYSFPRKEKLTESGMTMPPSMGMATGINFQKNGDSAAITGDFVLLADEVNPVIKILIDNGITPTALHNHMLHDEPRLFMMHFWAVGNPENLAKGLSEALAATNHQPIKK
;
A
#
# COMPACT_ATOMS: atom_id res chain seq x y z
N MET A 1 -57.41 18.76 70.07
CA MET A 1 -57.19 17.48 69.32
C MET A 1 -55.78 17.49 68.82
N GLU A 2 -54.86 16.97 69.67
CA GLU A 2 -53.38 16.96 69.43
C GLU A 2 -53.02 15.83 68.49
N LEU A 3 -52.35 16.11 67.40
CA LEU A 3 -51.75 15.15 66.51
C LEU A 3 -50.38 14.76 67.02
N GLN A 4 -50.20 13.55 67.50
CA GLN A 4 -48.94 12.94 67.87
C GLN A 4 -48.03 12.82 66.64
N LYS A 5 -46.79 13.41 66.76
CA LYS A 5 -45.70 13.24 65.80
C LYS A 5 -45.00 11.90 66.08
N GLY A 6 -44.95 11.03 65.11
CA GLY A 6 -44.23 9.75 65.16
C GLY A 6 -42.68 9.93 65.18
N PRO A 7 -41.94 8.91 65.65
CA PRO A 7 -40.51 9.01 65.99
C PRO A 7 -39.54 8.51 64.88
N TRP A 8 -39.54 9.17 63.72
CA TRP A 8 -38.53 8.84 62.70
C TRP A 8 -38.04 10.12 61.99
N THR A 9 -37.21 10.91 62.66
CA THR A 9 -36.41 11.94 62.02
C THR A 9 -34.92 11.52 62.07
N LEU A 10 -34.42 11.02 60.94
CA LEU A 10 -32.98 10.84 60.80
C LEU A 10 -32.30 12.20 60.84
N SER A 11 -31.28 12.37 61.66
CA SER A 11 -30.54 13.64 61.78
C SER A 11 -29.82 13.93 60.48
N SER A 12 -29.70 15.20 60.12
CA SER A 12 -29.01 15.64 58.86
C SER A 12 -27.59 15.11 58.75
N SER A 13 -26.93 14.82 59.85
CA SER A 13 -25.59 14.24 59.90
C SER A 13 -25.53 12.77 59.44
N SER A 14 -26.57 11.97 59.76
CA SER A 14 -26.64 10.56 59.32
C SER A 14 -26.89 10.43 57.82
N PHE A 15 -27.68 11.36 57.26
CA PHE A 15 -27.97 11.41 55.82
C PHE A 15 -26.74 11.84 55.00
N GLN A 16 -25.94 12.80 55.49
CA GLN A 16 -24.68 13.22 54.86
C GLN A 16 -23.61 12.13 54.89
N LEU A 17 -23.54 11.35 55.99
CA LEU A 17 -22.59 10.24 56.09
C LEU A 17 -22.93 9.09 55.11
N LEU A 18 -24.22 8.84 54.90
CA LEU A 18 -24.70 7.83 53.95
C LEU A 18 -24.37 8.22 52.50
N ILE A 19 -24.57 9.50 52.14
CA ILE A 19 -24.28 10.01 50.78
C ILE A 19 -22.76 9.98 50.52
N GLN A 20 -21.93 10.39 51.50
CA GLN A 20 -20.48 10.35 51.31
C GLN A 20 -19.94 8.91 51.18
N THR A 21 -20.53 7.94 51.89
CA THR A 21 -20.16 6.52 51.78
C THR A 21 -20.56 5.92 50.43
N PHE A 22 -21.74 6.32 49.91
CA PHE A 22 -22.21 5.88 48.60
C PHE A 22 -21.38 6.49 47.44
N MET A 23 -21.03 7.77 47.57
CA MET A 23 -20.18 8.46 46.58
C MET A 23 -18.74 7.89 46.55
N LYS A 24 -18.17 7.53 47.71
CA LYS A 24 -16.85 6.89 47.79
C LYS A 24 -16.86 5.49 47.18
N LYS A 25 -17.91 4.69 47.38
CA LYS A 25 -18.05 3.36 46.76
C LYS A 25 -18.34 3.44 45.27
N ALA A 26 -19.09 4.43 44.80
CA ALA A 26 -19.32 4.68 43.38
C ALA A 26 -18.06 5.16 42.67
N ALA A 27 -17.25 6.03 43.32
CA ALA A 27 -15.98 6.49 42.75
C ALA A 27 -14.95 5.36 42.63
N ILE A 28 -14.90 4.41 43.58
CA ILE A 28 -14.01 3.23 43.50
C ILE A 28 -14.47 2.25 42.39
N LEU A 29 -15.77 2.10 42.18
CA LEU A 29 -16.29 1.29 41.08
C LEU A 29 -16.05 1.91 39.69
N ILE A 30 -16.08 3.23 39.56
CA ILE A 30 -15.80 3.94 38.31
C ILE A 30 -14.29 3.95 38.02
N LEU A 31 -13.41 4.01 39.04
CA LEU A 31 -11.96 3.94 38.86
C LEU A 31 -11.49 2.51 38.49
N GLY A 32 -12.23 1.46 38.87
CA GLY A 32 -11.95 0.08 38.50
C GLY A 32 -12.37 -0.30 37.06
N PHE A 33 -13.29 0.48 36.44
CA PHE A 33 -13.72 0.28 35.04
C PHE A 33 -12.92 1.08 34.03
N LEU A 34 -12.04 1.99 34.48
CA LEU A 34 -11.15 2.79 33.64
C LEU A 34 -9.74 2.18 33.47
N THR A 35 -9.48 0.99 34.04
CA THR A 35 -8.40 0.15 33.56
C THR A 35 -8.84 -0.41 32.21
N GLY A 36 -8.81 0.48 31.24
CA GLY A 36 -9.14 0.19 29.86
C GLY A 36 -8.44 -1.07 29.41
N PHE A 37 -9.17 -1.91 28.77
CA PHE A 37 -8.64 -2.80 27.77
C PHE A 37 -7.86 -1.95 26.78
N TYR A 38 -6.61 -1.60 27.09
CA TYR A 38 -5.61 -1.40 26.06
C TYR A 38 -5.45 -2.77 25.40
N CYS A 39 -6.35 -3.08 24.48
CA CYS A 39 -6.09 -4.06 23.45
C CYS A 39 -4.92 -3.47 22.65
N SER A 40 -3.71 -3.68 23.17
CA SER A 40 -2.50 -3.46 22.40
C SER A 40 -2.64 -4.43 21.24
N ALA A 41 -3.10 -3.94 20.10
CA ALA A 41 -3.02 -4.69 18.87
C ALA A 41 -1.56 -5.09 18.76
N GLN A 42 -1.27 -6.38 18.92
CA GLN A 42 0.08 -6.92 18.90
C GLN A 42 0.64 -6.59 17.52
N GLN A 43 1.43 -5.53 17.45
CA GLN A 43 2.08 -5.09 16.23
C GLN A 43 3.02 -6.21 15.81
N ASN A 44 2.90 -6.69 14.59
CA ASN A 44 3.77 -7.74 14.07
C ASN A 44 5.22 -7.30 14.17
N ASP A 45 6.06 -8.09 14.82
CA ASP A 45 7.49 -7.85 14.88
C ASP A 45 8.15 -8.30 13.55
N TRP A 46 8.68 -7.33 12.82
CA TRP A 46 9.39 -7.54 11.56
C TRP A 46 10.91 -7.43 11.71
N SER A 47 11.45 -7.32 12.93
CA SER A 47 12.88 -7.12 13.20
C SER A 47 13.77 -8.22 12.61
N SER A 48 13.31 -9.48 12.63
CA SER A 48 14.01 -10.61 12.01
C SER A 48 14.06 -10.49 10.48
N VAL A 49 12.99 -10.01 9.86
CA VAL A 49 12.91 -9.75 8.40
C VAL A 49 13.81 -8.57 8.01
N GLU A 50 13.80 -7.50 8.79
CA GLU A 50 14.70 -6.34 8.59
C GLU A 50 16.17 -6.73 8.69
N LYS A 51 16.50 -7.65 9.61
CA LYS A 51 17.87 -8.20 9.74
C LYS A 51 18.30 -8.95 8.47
N VAL A 52 17.42 -9.73 7.86
CA VAL A 52 17.69 -10.40 6.58
C VAL A 52 17.98 -9.40 5.47
N PHE A 53 17.13 -8.38 5.33
CA PHE A 53 17.30 -7.35 4.29
C PHE A 53 18.43 -6.36 4.57
N GLY A 54 18.89 -6.26 5.82
CA GLY A 54 19.94 -5.33 6.24
C GLY A 54 19.50 -3.87 6.27
N LYS A 55 18.18 -3.60 6.21
CA LYS A 55 17.59 -2.25 6.29
C LYS A 55 16.18 -2.27 6.86
N LYS A 56 15.72 -1.10 7.32
CA LYS A 56 14.38 -0.91 7.83
C LYS A 56 13.35 -0.90 6.71
N GLY A 57 12.18 -1.51 6.97
CA GLY A 57 10.99 -1.38 6.14
C GLY A 57 10.01 -0.35 6.71
N THR A 58 8.88 -0.20 6.02
CA THR A 58 7.72 0.58 6.49
C THR A 58 6.54 -0.35 6.70
N VAL A 59 5.67 -0.04 7.67
CA VAL A 59 4.43 -0.78 7.89
C VAL A 59 3.25 0.12 7.56
N GLN A 60 2.41 -0.34 6.66
CA GLN A 60 1.17 0.33 6.28
C GLN A 60 0.07 -0.74 6.07
N ASP A 61 -1.13 -0.53 6.62
CA ASP A 61 -2.26 -1.47 6.52
C ASP A 61 -1.89 -2.91 6.94
N ASP A 62 -1.09 -3.05 8.01
CA ASP A 62 -0.50 -4.32 8.48
C ASP A 62 0.47 -5.02 7.49
N VAL A 63 0.86 -4.36 6.42
CA VAL A 63 1.86 -4.83 5.46
C VAL A 63 3.22 -4.22 5.78
N PHE A 64 4.22 -5.07 6.01
CA PHE A 64 5.62 -4.67 6.00
C PHE A 64 6.08 -4.55 4.55
N LYS A 65 6.59 -3.38 4.17
CA LYS A 65 7.05 -3.09 2.81
C LYS A 65 8.48 -2.61 2.79
N ILE A 66 9.24 -3.14 1.84
CA ILE A 66 10.61 -2.71 1.57
C ILE A 66 10.76 -2.45 0.06
N SER A 67 11.46 -1.38 -0.30
CA SER A 67 11.60 -0.95 -1.69
C SER A 67 13.06 -0.86 -2.09
N TYR A 68 13.33 -1.17 -3.35
CA TYR A 68 14.65 -1.16 -3.98
C TYR A 68 14.57 -0.39 -5.30
N PRO A 69 14.69 0.95 -5.25
CA PRO A 69 14.70 1.76 -6.46
C PRO A 69 15.95 1.45 -7.29
N ARG A 70 15.76 1.26 -8.61
CA ARG A 70 16.83 1.02 -9.59
C ARG A 70 17.57 2.33 -9.91
N THR A 71 18.29 2.84 -8.92
CA THR A 71 19.13 4.04 -9.05
C THR A 71 20.37 3.82 -9.90
N ASP A 72 20.69 2.59 -10.22
CA ASP A 72 21.73 2.13 -11.14
C ASP A 72 21.32 2.32 -12.62
N LEU A 73 20.03 2.50 -12.91
CA LEU A 73 19.52 2.64 -14.27
C LEU A 73 19.25 4.11 -14.65
N SER A 74 19.50 4.43 -15.91
CA SER A 74 19.09 5.70 -16.53
C SER A 74 18.12 5.40 -17.67
N VAL A 75 16.85 5.16 -17.29
CA VAL A 75 15.78 4.83 -18.24
C VAL A 75 15.19 6.10 -18.85
N LYS A 76 14.99 6.10 -20.16
CA LYS A 76 14.32 7.19 -20.88
C LYS A 76 13.18 6.64 -21.74
N VAL A 77 12.06 7.36 -21.75
CA VAL A 77 10.93 7.10 -22.66
C VAL A 77 10.83 8.28 -23.63
N ASN A 78 11.08 8.04 -24.91
CA ASN A 78 11.10 9.09 -25.95
C ASN A 78 11.93 10.33 -25.55
N GLY A 79 13.09 10.11 -24.88
CA GLY A 79 13.98 11.17 -24.43
C GLY A 79 13.66 11.73 -23.03
N PHE A 80 12.49 11.46 -22.45
CA PHE A 80 12.15 11.85 -21.08
C PHE A 80 12.85 10.92 -20.07
N THR A 81 13.64 11.46 -19.16
CA THR A 81 14.34 10.66 -18.13
C THR A 81 13.39 10.30 -17.00
N VAL A 82 13.18 8.99 -16.79
CA VAL A 82 12.30 8.43 -15.76
C VAL A 82 13.04 8.41 -14.42
N ALA A 83 12.51 9.10 -13.41
CA ALA A 83 13.05 9.02 -12.06
C ALA A 83 12.76 7.63 -11.45
N PRO A 84 13.69 7.07 -10.65
CA PRO A 84 13.45 5.76 -10.01
C PRO A 84 12.13 5.68 -9.25
N GLY A 85 11.74 6.74 -8.55
CA GLY A 85 10.48 6.79 -7.80
C GLY A 85 9.21 6.95 -8.66
N LEU A 86 9.34 7.25 -9.97
CA LEU A 86 8.20 7.32 -10.88
C LEU A 86 7.72 5.91 -11.28
N ALA A 87 8.64 5.07 -11.76
CA ALA A 87 8.32 3.76 -12.30
C ALA A 87 9.35 2.65 -12.00
N LEU A 88 10.56 2.95 -11.51
CA LEU A 88 11.67 2.00 -11.45
C LEU A 88 11.92 1.48 -10.02
N GLY A 89 10.88 1.27 -9.25
CA GLY A 89 10.98 0.81 -7.87
C GLY A 89 10.59 -0.66 -7.71
N SER A 90 11.56 -1.58 -7.60
CA SER A 90 11.26 -2.93 -7.09
C SER A 90 10.77 -2.84 -5.64
N TRP A 91 9.82 -3.69 -5.27
CA TRP A 91 9.30 -3.73 -3.92
C TRP A 91 8.90 -5.14 -3.48
N VAL A 92 8.94 -5.36 -2.18
CA VAL A 92 8.49 -6.58 -1.50
C VAL A 92 7.55 -6.20 -0.38
N GLY A 93 6.38 -6.80 -0.33
CA GLY A 93 5.40 -6.66 0.75
C GLY A 93 5.19 -8.00 1.45
N LEU A 94 5.19 -7.99 2.79
CA LEU A 94 4.85 -9.14 3.62
C LEU A 94 3.70 -8.79 4.55
N MET A 95 2.71 -9.68 4.63
CA MET A 95 1.55 -9.55 5.51
C MET A 95 1.41 -10.81 6.36
N SER A 96 1.25 -10.64 7.69
CA SER A 96 1.07 -11.77 8.58
C SER A 96 -0.25 -12.50 8.29
N MET A 97 -0.22 -13.83 8.25
CA MET A 97 -1.40 -14.67 8.00
C MET A 97 -2.30 -14.80 9.22
N ASN A 98 -1.79 -14.59 10.45
CA ASN A 98 -2.53 -14.85 11.70
C ASN A 98 -3.78 -13.98 11.93
N LYS A 99 -3.87 -12.81 11.28
CA LYS A 99 -5.01 -11.90 11.43
C LYS A 99 -6.12 -12.12 10.40
N ASN A 100 -5.84 -12.73 9.28
CA ASN A 100 -6.71 -12.72 8.10
C ASN A 100 -7.40 -14.06 7.77
N MET A 101 -6.95 -15.15 8.38
CA MET A 101 -7.60 -16.45 8.27
C MET A 101 -8.17 -16.79 9.65
N GLY A 102 -9.50 -16.64 9.86
CA GLY A 102 -10.19 -16.79 11.14
C GLY A 102 -9.53 -17.78 12.09
N ALA A 103 -9.17 -17.31 13.24
CA ALA A 103 -8.43 -17.87 14.37
C ALA A 103 -8.22 -19.40 14.40
N ASP A 104 -7.44 -19.96 13.50
CA ASP A 104 -6.79 -21.21 13.76
C ASP A 104 -5.58 -20.94 14.65
N LYS A 105 -5.73 -21.21 15.96
CA LYS A 105 -4.73 -20.97 17.00
C LYS A 105 -3.45 -21.83 16.84
N THR A 106 -3.40 -22.68 15.83
CA THR A 106 -2.24 -23.55 15.55
C THR A 106 -1.21 -22.91 14.63
N MET A 107 -1.54 -21.80 13.94
CA MET A 107 -0.57 -21.06 13.12
C MET A 107 0.41 -20.30 13.99
N GLN A 108 1.70 -20.55 13.77
CA GLN A 108 2.78 -19.85 14.47
C GLN A 108 2.82 -18.38 14.04
N ASN A 109 3.17 -17.47 14.94
CA ASN A 109 3.29 -16.01 14.71
C ASN A 109 4.30 -15.59 13.61
N ASN A 110 4.90 -16.56 12.91
CA ASN A 110 5.90 -16.36 11.88
C ASN A 110 5.39 -16.55 10.44
N GLU A 111 4.14 -17.03 10.26
CA GLU A 111 3.59 -17.24 8.93
C GLU A 111 3.16 -15.93 8.27
N ALA A 112 3.58 -15.73 7.03
CA ALA A 112 3.25 -14.56 6.22
C ALA A 112 2.92 -14.96 4.78
N THR A 113 2.14 -14.10 4.12
CA THR A 113 2.09 -14.04 2.67
C THR A 113 3.00 -12.92 2.18
N MET A 114 3.65 -13.16 1.06
CA MET A 114 4.56 -12.23 0.41
C MET A 114 4.13 -12.03 -1.05
N MET A 115 4.19 -10.80 -1.51
CA MET A 115 4.16 -10.48 -2.94
C MET A 115 5.02 -9.26 -3.22
N GLY A 116 5.32 -9.04 -4.49
CA GLY A 116 6.12 -7.90 -4.89
C GLY A 116 6.24 -7.78 -6.40
N ASP A 117 6.98 -6.78 -6.82
CA ASP A 117 7.28 -6.49 -8.20
C ASP A 117 8.76 -6.15 -8.36
N LEU A 118 9.44 -6.81 -9.29
CA LEU A 118 10.86 -6.63 -9.57
C LEU A 118 11.04 -5.88 -10.88
N VAL A 119 11.79 -4.78 -10.84
CA VAL A 119 12.21 -4.02 -12.04
C VAL A 119 13.53 -4.60 -12.53
N LEU A 120 13.53 -5.15 -13.74
CA LEU A 120 14.64 -5.91 -14.29
C LEU A 120 15.02 -5.41 -15.69
N LEU A 121 16.31 -5.38 -16.00
CA LEU A 121 16.73 -5.35 -17.39
C LEU A 121 16.34 -6.65 -18.10
N ASP A 122 16.09 -6.61 -19.40
CA ASP A 122 15.79 -7.81 -20.21
C ASP A 122 16.83 -8.92 -19.99
N THR A 123 18.09 -8.56 -19.79
CA THR A 123 19.19 -9.50 -19.53
C THR A 123 19.16 -10.16 -18.17
N GLU A 124 18.49 -9.55 -17.17
CA GLU A 124 18.36 -10.09 -15.80
C GLU A 124 17.19 -11.08 -15.69
N VAL A 125 16.17 -10.95 -16.56
CA VAL A 125 14.90 -11.71 -16.46
C VAL A 125 15.14 -13.24 -16.41
N PRO A 126 15.92 -13.88 -17.30
CA PRO A 126 16.06 -15.34 -17.28
C PRO A 126 16.66 -15.86 -15.96
N ALA A 127 17.67 -15.18 -15.43
CA ALA A 127 18.32 -15.57 -14.18
C ALA A 127 17.37 -15.39 -12.98
N VAL A 128 16.60 -14.30 -12.95
CA VAL A 128 15.63 -14.01 -11.90
C VAL A 128 14.48 -15.03 -11.91
N LEU A 129 13.90 -15.34 -13.08
CA LEU A 129 12.82 -16.34 -13.18
C LEU A 129 13.27 -17.70 -12.68
N LYS A 130 14.47 -18.14 -13.10
CA LYS A 130 15.07 -19.38 -12.60
C LYS A 130 15.21 -19.35 -11.07
N LYS A 131 15.74 -18.26 -10.53
CA LYS A 131 15.99 -18.14 -9.09
C LYS A 131 14.70 -18.07 -8.27
N LEU A 132 13.64 -17.41 -8.77
CA LEU A 132 12.31 -17.42 -8.14
C LEU A 132 11.76 -18.85 -8.01
N VAL A 133 11.82 -19.64 -9.09
CA VAL A 133 11.37 -21.04 -9.10
C VAL A 133 12.19 -21.90 -8.14
N GLU A 134 13.53 -21.78 -8.15
CA GLU A 134 14.43 -22.49 -7.25
C GLU A 134 14.18 -22.15 -5.76
N ALA A 135 13.82 -20.90 -5.49
CA ALA A 135 13.47 -20.42 -4.15
C ALA A 135 12.03 -20.81 -3.71
N GLY A 136 11.27 -21.52 -4.55
CA GLY A 136 9.90 -21.93 -4.27
C GLY A 136 8.88 -20.80 -4.33
N LEU A 137 9.23 -19.67 -4.95
CA LEU A 137 8.33 -18.53 -5.15
C LEU A 137 7.54 -18.67 -6.45
N LYS A 138 6.29 -18.23 -6.44
CA LYS A 138 5.43 -18.22 -7.62
C LYS A 138 5.70 -16.97 -8.44
N ILE A 139 5.76 -17.11 -9.78
CA ILE A 139 5.74 -15.99 -10.71
C ILE A 139 4.28 -15.77 -11.09
N THR A 140 3.77 -14.55 -10.89
CA THR A 140 2.36 -14.26 -11.13
C THR A 140 2.12 -13.40 -12.35
N ALA A 141 3.10 -12.58 -12.77
CA ALA A 141 3.08 -11.84 -14.04
C ALA A 141 4.50 -11.49 -14.51
N ILE A 142 4.63 -11.30 -15.83
CA ILE A 142 5.80 -10.71 -16.49
C ILE A 142 5.24 -9.70 -17.49
N HIS A 143 5.56 -8.42 -17.33
CA HIS A 143 4.91 -7.36 -18.12
C HIS A 143 5.77 -6.11 -18.23
N ASN A 144 5.27 -5.09 -18.91
CA ASN A 144 5.87 -3.76 -19.04
C ASN A 144 5.07 -2.75 -18.20
N HIS A 145 5.74 -1.74 -17.62
CA HIS A 145 5.06 -0.50 -17.20
C HIS A 145 5.14 0.56 -18.31
N LEU A 146 6.23 0.55 -19.06
CA LEU A 146 6.57 1.54 -20.06
C LEU A 146 6.64 0.90 -21.45
N ILE A 147 6.59 1.73 -22.47
CA ILE A 147 6.84 1.37 -23.87
C ILE A 147 7.81 2.38 -24.48
N ASN A 148 8.62 1.95 -25.45
CA ASN A 148 9.65 2.76 -26.10
C ASN A 148 10.72 3.30 -25.15
N GLU A 149 10.94 2.61 -24.04
CA GLU A 149 11.99 2.95 -23.05
C GLU A 149 13.35 2.39 -23.48
N THR A 150 14.42 3.08 -23.05
CA THR A 150 15.80 2.65 -23.24
C THR A 150 16.59 2.93 -21.97
N PRO A 151 17.31 1.91 -21.40
CA PRO A 151 17.23 0.47 -21.75
C PRO A 151 15.85 -0.11 -21.47
N ASN A 152 15.50 -1.21 -22.16
CA ASN A 152 14.26 -1.93 -21.93
C ASN A 152 14.27 -2.56 -20.54
N VAL A 153 13.17 -2.38 -19.82
CA VAL A 153 12.92 -2.97 -18.50
C VAL A 153 11.66 -3.83 -18.50
N LYS A 154 11.68 -4.89 -17.71
CA LYS A 154 10.52 -5.74 -17.43
C LYS A 154 10.18 -5.69 -15.96
N TYR A 155 8.95 -6.00 -15.68
CA TYR A 155 8.40 -6.06 -14.34
C TYR A 155 7.92 -7.48 -14.09
N VAL A 156 8.35 -8.06 -12.95
CA VAL A 156 8.06 -9.45 -12.61
C VAL A 156 7.38 -9.49 -11.26
N HIS A 157 6.07 -9.78 -11.28
CA HIS A 157 5.34 -10.05 -10.05
C HIS A 157 5.63 -11.46 -9.55
N PHE A 158 5.79 -11.56 -8.25
CA PHE A 158 6.01 -12.82 -7.54
C PHE A 158 5.17 -12.90 -6.28
N ALA A 159 4.89 -14.11 -5.82
CA ALA A 159 4.19 -14.36 -4.57
C ALA A 159 4.75 -15.59 -3.85
N GLY A 160 4.52 -15.66 -2.54
CA GLY A 160 4.89 -16.80 -1.71
C GLY A 160 4.16 -16.76 -0.38
N SER A 161 4.09 -17.90 0.32
CA SER A 161 3.52 -18.00 1.66
C SER A 161 4.33 -18.97 2.51
N GLY A 162 4.46 -18.68 3.79
CA GLY A 162 5.22 -19.49 4.75
C GLY A 162 5.93 -18.67 5.80
N ASP A 163 7.00 -19.20 6.39
CA ASP A 163 7.80 -18.50 7.39
C ASP A 163 8.38 -17.19 6.82
N LYS A 164 8.10 -16.07 7.50
CA LYS A 164 8.45 -14.70 7.03
C LYS A 164 9.95 -14.49 6.85
N VAL A 165 10.79 -15.18 7.65
CA VAL A 165 12.26 -15.06 7.56
C VAL A 165 12.74 -15.82 6.34
N LYS A 166 12.26 -17.05 6.11
CA LYS A 166 12.59 -17.84 4.92
C LYS A 166 12.12 -17.16 3.63
N LEU A 167 10.93 -16.54 3.63
CA LEU A 167 10.45 -15.75 2.50
C LEU A 167 11.38 -14.55 2.22
N ALA A 168 11.82 -13.85 3.26
CA ALA A 168 12.76 -12.75 3.12
C ALA A 168 14.14 -13.20 2.58
N GLU A 169 14.67 -14.33 3.07
CA GLU A 169 15.91 -14.94 2.57
C GLU A 169 15.77 -15.37 1.10
N ALA A 170 14.65 -15.99 0.75
CA ALA A 170 14.36 -16.41 -0.62
C ALA A 170 14.39 -15.21 -1.57
N ILE A 171 13.62 -14.17 -1.32
CA ILE A 171 13.56 -13.00 -2.23
C ILE A 171 14.87 -12.20 -2.21
N LYS A 172 15.58 -12.13 -1.10
CA LYS A 172 16.91 -11.52 -1.06
C LYS A 172 17.86 -12.24 -2.01
N SER A 173 17.89 -13.56 -2.01
CA SER A 173 18.72 -14.36 -2.93
C SER A 173 18.37 -14.14 -4.41
N VAL A 174 17.11 -13.77 -4.71
CA VAL A 174 16.67 -13.38 -6.05
C VAL A 174 17.19 -12.00 -6.42
N LEU A 175 17.13 -11.04 -5.50
CA LEU A 175 17.67 -9.69 -5.72
C LEU A 175 19.19 -9.70 -5.95
N GLU A 176 19.93 -10.62 -5.29
CA GLU A 176 21.37 -10.74 -5.38
C GLU A 176 21.88 -11.24 -6.76
N VAL A 177 21.00 -11.79 -7.62
CA VAL A 177 21.38 -12.14 -9.01
C VAL A 177 21.09 -10.99 -10.00
N THR A 178 20.75 -9.81 -9.51
CA THR A 178 20.53 -8.59 -10.29
C THR A 178 21.52 -7.51 -9.91
N ALA A 179 21.60 -6.44 -10.69
CA ALA A 179 22.34 -5.23 -10.34
C ALA A 179 21.55 -4.28 -9.43
N THR A 180 20.39 -4.67 -8.92
CA THR A 180 19.54 -3.84 -8.05
C THR A 180 20.29 -3.38 -6.80
N PRO A 181 20.40 -2.06 -6.53
CA PRO A 181 21.05 -1.55 -5.33
C PRO A 181 20.29 -2.00 -4.07
N LEU A 182 20.92 -2.80 -3.21
CA LEU A 182 20.32 -3.33 -1.98
C LEU A 182 20.41 -2.35 -0.81
N THR A 183 21.30 -1.39 -0.87
CA THR A 183 21.45 -0.32 0.12
C THR A 183 20.58 0.88 -0.28
N ALA A 184 20.04 1.58 0.72
CA ALA A 184 19.29 2.82 0.44
C ALA A 184 20.22 3.88 -0.16
N PRO A 185 19.83 4.53 -1.28
CA PRO A 185 20.57 5.67 -1.76
C PRO A 185 20.51 6.80 -0.73
N GLN A 186 21.59 7.59 -0.59
CA GLN A 186 21.52 8.82 0.18
C GLN A 186 20.56 9.79 -0.52
N SER A 187 19.51 10.19 0.17
CA SER A 187 18.54 11.16 -0.34
C SER A 187 19.21 12.53 -0.40
N ALA A 188 19.45 13.05 -1.59
CA ALA A 188 19.76 14.46 -1.75
C ALA A 188 18.52 15.31 -1.40
N PRO A 189 18.70 16.54 -0.85
CA PRO A 189 17.59 17.46 -0.68
C PRO A 189 16.89 17.69 -2.03
N GLN A 190 15.58 17.42 -2.08
CA GLN A 190 14.82 17.56 -3.31
C GLN A 190 14.05 18.88 -3.30
N ALA A 191 14.06 19.58 -4.43
CA ALA A 191 13.29 20.81 -4.60
C ALA A 191 11.80 20.55 -4.40
N THR A 192 11.13 21.45 -3.69
CA THR A 192 9.68 21.46 -3.58
C THR A 192 9.08 21.89 -4.90
N VAL A 193 8.15 21.11 -5.44
CA VAL A 193 7.42 21.41 -6.67
C VAL A 193 6.00 21.82 -6.31
N ASP A 194 5.50 22.87 -6.97
CA ASP A 194 4.09 23.25 -6.86
C ASP A 194 3.22 22.30 -7.70
N TRP A 195 2.33 21.59 -7.04
CA TRP A 195 1.33 20.69 -7.62
C TRP A 195 -0.10 21.16 -7.38
N SER A 196 -0.31 22.39 -6.90
CA SER A 196 -1.63 22.90 -6.51
C SER A 196 -2.69 22.74 -7.60
N GLY A 197 -2.33 22.94 -8.89
CA GLY A 197 -3.24 22.72 -10.01
C GLY A 197 -3.68 21.27 -10.18
N VAL A 198 -2.80 20.31 -9.97
CA VAL A 198 -3.12 18.87 -9.99
C VAL A 198 -3.95 18.48 -8.77
N GLU A 199 -3.57 18.97 -7.59
CA GLU A 199 -4.27 18.69 -6.33
C GLU A 199 -5.66 19.30 -6.26
N ALA A 200 -5.91 20.41 -6.97
CA ALA A 200 -7.24 20.97 -7.12
C ALA A 200 -8.20 20.03 -7.90
N ILE A 201 -7.66 19.14 -8.75
CA ILE A 201 -8.44 18.20 -9.57
C ILE A 201 -8.54 16.82 -8.87
N LEU A 202 -7.42 16.28 -8.42
CA LEU A 202 -7.34 14.91 -7.88
C LEU A 202 -7.40 14.85 -6.36
N GLY A 203 -7.39 16.00 -5.65
CA GLY A 203 -7.24 16.09 -4.21
C GLY A 203 -5.77 16.06 -3.78
N PRO A 204 -5.50 16.12 -2.45
CA PRO A 204 -4.13 16.14 -1.91
C PRO A 204 -3.40 14.82 -2.20
N GLY A 205 -2.15 14.94 -2.69
CA GLY A 205 -1.28 13.81 -2.98
C GLY A 205 -0.08 13.73 -2.04
N LYS A 206 0.70 12.66 -2.15
CA LYS A 206 1.96 12.49 -1.43
C LYS A 206 3.10 13.10 -2.25
N HIS A 207 3.71 14.15 -1.71
CA HIS A 207 4.87 14.79 -2.33
C HIS A 207 6.16 14.02 -2.02
N SER A 208 7.00 13.84 -3.03
CA SER A 208 8.34 13.26 -2.89
C SER A 208 9.30 13.91 -3.90
N GLY A 209 9.84 15.07 -3.55
CA GLY A 209 10.66 15.87 -4.44
C GLY A 209 9.94 16.31 -5.71
N MET A 210 10.41 15.84 -6.88
CA MET A 210 9.80 16.12 -8.19
C MET A 210 8.53 15.28 -8.44
N LEU A 211 8.16 14.39 -7.51
CA LEU A 211 7.06 13.46 -7.68
C LEU A 211 5.85 13.87 -6.85
N LEU A 212 4.68 13.64 -7.43
CA LEU A 212 3.40 13.64 -6.73
C LEU A 212 2.75 12.27 -6.94
N GLN A 213 2.34 11.62 -5.85
CA GLN A 213 1.87 10.24 -5.87
C GLN A 213 0.49 10.12 -5.24
N TYR A 214 -0.37 9.32 -5.85
CA TYR A 214 -1.72 9.02 -5.39
C TYR A 214 -1.91 7.52 -5.25
N SER A 215 -2.82 7.15 -4.34
CA SER A 215 -3.31 5.78 -4.17
C SER A 215 -4.80 5.83 -3.96
N PHE A 216 -5.56 5.19 -4.85
CA PHE A 216 -7.02 5.13 -4.83
C PHE A 216 -7.47 3.68 -4.60
N PRO A 217 -7.73 3.29 -3.34
CA PRO A 217 -8.25 1.96 -3.05
C PRO A 217 -9.62 1.75 -3.68
N ARG A 218 -9.92 0.51 -4.04
CA ARG A 218 -11.27 0.14 -4.47
C ARG A 218 -12.23 0.06 -3.28
N LYS A 219 -13.54 0.17 -3.54
CA LYS A 219 -14.58 -0.03 -2.50
C LYS A 219 -14.85 -1.51 -2.26
N GLU A 220 -14.61 -2.36 -3.25
CA GLU A 220 -14.79 -3.80 -3.13
C GLU A 220 -13.78 -4.41 -2.15
N LYS A 221 -14.20 -5.46 -1.46
CA LYS A 221 -13.29 -6.31 -0.72
C LYS A 221 -12.54 -7.19 -1.72
N LEU A 222 -11.23 -7.02 -1.77
CA LEU A 222 -10.36 -7.80 -2.65
C LEU A 222 -9.73 -8.95 -1.87
N THR A 223 -9.71 -10.14 -2.48
CA THR A 223 -9.07 -11.32 -1.89
C THR A 223 -8.15 -12.01 -2.89
N GLU A 224 -7.13 -12.72 -2.40
CA GLU A 224 -6.32 -13.67 -3.14
C GLU A 224 -6.35 -15.00 -2.39
N SER A 225 -6.80 -16.06 -3.05
CA SER A 225 -6.95 -17.39 -2.44
C SER A 225 -7.72 -17.36 -1.10
N GLY A 226 -8.80 -16.55 -1.03
CA GLY A 226 -9.64 -16.35 0.14
C GLY A 226 -9.10 -15.40 1.21
N MET A 227 -7.87 -14.92 1.09
CA MET A 227 -7.25 -13.98 2.02
C MET A 227 -7.51 -12.54 1.57
N THR A 228 -7.97 -11.68 2.50
CA THR A 228 -8.19 -10.26 2.22
C THR A 228 -6.87 -9.55 1.94
N MET A 229 -6.80 -8.87 0.79
CA MET A 229 -5.62 -8.12 0.35
C MET A 229 -5.83 -6.62 0.60
N PRO A 230 -5.00 -5.99 1.43
CA PRO A 230 -5.09 -4.56 1.68
C PRO A 230 -4.54 -3.73 0.50
N PRO A 231 -4.92 -2.44 0.40
CA PRO A 231 -4.44 -1.55 -0.67
C PRO A 231 -2.93 -1.50 -0.82
N SER A 232 -2.18 -1.53 0.30
CA SER A 232 -0.72 -1.48 0.34
C SER A 232 -0.03 -2.72 -0.27
N MET A 233 -0.78 -3.80 -0.52
CA MET A 233 -0.31 -4.98 -1.27
C MET A 233 -0.50 -4.84 -2.80
N GLY A 234 -0.44 -3.63 -3.35
CA GLY A 234 -0.61 -3.41 -4.78
C GLY A 234 -2.06 -3.49 -5.28
N MET A 235 -3.03 -3.32 -4.36
CA MET A 235 -4.47 -3.46 -4.63
C MET A 235 -5.19 -2.11 -4.72
N ALA A 236 -4.48 -1.03 -4.91
CA ALA A 236 -5.03 0.30 -5.13
C ALA A 236 -4.55 0.85 -6.47
N THR A 237 -5.39 1.58 -7.18
CA THR A 237 -4.98 2.35 -8.35
C THR A 237 -3.93 3.37 -7.93
N GLY A 238 -2.73 3.22 -8.45
CA GLY A 238 -1.61 4.13 -8.23
C GLY A 238 -1.46 5.11 -9.38
N ILE A 239 -1.29 6.39 -9.09
CA ILE A 239 -1.02 7.43 -10.09
C ILE A 239 0.19 8.24 -9.64
N ASN A 240 1.18 8.37 -10.49
CA ASN A 240 2.40 9.09 -10.21
C ASN A 240 2.64 10.16 -11.27
N PHE A 241 3.03 11.35 -10.83
CA PHE A 241 3.48 12.46 -11.66
C PHE A 241 4.95 12.74 -11.39
N GLN A 242 5.71 13.05 -12.44
CA GLN A 242 7.08 13.56 -12.35
C GLN A 242 7.16 14.88 -13.09
N LYS A 243 7.53 15.96 -12.40
CA LYS A 243 7.69 17.29 -12.99
C LYS A 243 8.94 17.38 -13.88
N ASN A 244 8.80 18.08 -15.02
CA ASN A 244 9.89 18.43 -15.90
C ASN A 244 9.61 19.79 -16.58
N GLY A 245 10.16 20.87 -16.03
CA GLY A 245 9.83 22.22 -16.47
C GLY A 245 8.32 22.49 -16.30
N ASP A 246 7.67 22.97 -17.39
CA ASP A 246 6.22 23.25 -17.42
C ASP A 246 5.36 22.00 -17.70
N SER A 247 5.99 20.86 -18.01
CA SER A 247 5.32 19.59 -18.27
C SER A 247 5.48 18.60 -17.10
N ALA A 248 4.73 17.52 -17.15
CA ALA A 248 4.92 16.36 -16.31
C ALA A 248 4.81 15.06 -17.12
N ALA A 249 5.58 14.05 -16.72
CA ALA A 249 5.27 12.67 -17.10
C ALA A 249 4.34 12.06 -16.08
N ILE A 250 3.43 11.20 -16.56
CA ILE A 250 2.56 10.39 -15.71
C ILE A 250 2.71 8.91 -16.03
N THR A 251 2.63 8.09 -14.99
CA THR A 251 2.45 6.64 -15.08
C THR A 251 1.74 6.15 -13.84
N GLY A 252 1.24 4.94 -13.89
CA GLY A 252 0.56 4.33 -12.77
C GLY A 252 0.00 2.97 -13.12
N ASP A 253 -0.90 2.50 -12.27
CA ASP A 253 -1.52 1.20 -12.40
C ASP A 253 -2.97 1.28 -11.97
N PHE A 254 -3.90 1.20 -12.91
CA PHE A 254 -5.33 1.07 -12.60
C PHE A 254 -5.64 -0.34 -12.14
N VAL A 255 -6.40 -0.48 -11.06
CA VAL A 255 -6.98 -1.75 -10.61
C VAL A 255 -8.44 -1.80 -11.04
N LEU A 256 -8.75 -2.67 -12.01
CA LEU A 256 -10.00 -2.68 -12.76
C LEU A 256 -10.76 -3.99 -12.62
N LEU A 257 -12.10 -3.90 -12.65
CA LEU A 257 -12.96 -5.03 -12.98
C LEU A 257 -13.08 -5.18 -14.50
N ALA A 258 -13.52 -6.35 -14.97
CA ALA A 258 -13.60 -6.65 -16.41
C ALA A 258 -14.41 -5.60 -17.21
N ASP A 259 -15.54 -5.15 -16.65
CA ASP A 259 -16.43 -4.19 -17.32
C ASP A 259 -15.87 -2.75 -17.32
N GLU A 260 -14.86 -2.46 -16.49
CA GLU A 260 -14.20 -1.14 -16.41
C GLU A 260 -13.04 -1.00 -17.41
N VAL A 261 -12.45 -2.12 -17.87
CA VAL A 261 -11.23 -2.13 -18.70
C VAL A 261 -11.36 -1.28 -19.96
N ASN A 262 -12.32 -1.60 -20.82
CA ASN A 262 -12.46 -0.90 -22.10
C ASN A 262 -12.98 0.55 -21.95
N PRO A 263 -13.94 0.87 -21.05
CA PRO A 263 -14.29 2.25 -20.73
C PRO A 263 -13.10 3.09 -20.31
N VAL A 264 -12.25 2.60 -19.38
CA VAL A 264 -11.07 3.32 -18.91
C VAL A 264 -10.03 3.48 -20.03
N ILE A 265 -9.75 2.44 -20.83
CA ILE A 265 -8.88 2.53 -22.02
C ILE A 265 -9.33 3.66 -22.94
N LYS A 266 -10.64 3.70 -23.26
CA LYS A 266 -11.18 4.72 -24.16
C LYS A 266 -10.98 6.13 -23.60
N ILE A 267 -11.30 6.34 -22.31
CA ILE A 267 -11.13 7.65 -21.66
C ILE A 267 -9.67 8.09 -21.68
N LEU A 268 -8.74 7.19 -21.35
CA LEU A 268 -7.31 7.50 -21.37
C LEU A 268 -6.85 7.93 -22.77
N ILE A 269 -7.22 7.17 -23.81
CA ILE A 269 -6.85 7.48 -25.20
C ILE A 269 -7.45 8.82 -25.63
N ASP A 270 -8.72 9.08 -25.36
CA ASP A 270 -9.39 10.34 -25.69
C ASP A 270 -8.72 11.56 -25.03
N ASN A 271 -8.03 11.36 -23.89
CA ASN A 271 -7.27 12.37 -23.17
C ASN A 271 -5.75 12.36 -23.49
N GLY A 272 -5.32 11.64 -24.55
CA GLY A 272 -3.91 11.59 -24.95
C GLY A 272 -3.01 10.80 -24.02
N ILE A 273 -3.58 9.93 -23.17
CA ILE A 273 -2.85 9.05 -22.25
C ILE A 273 -2.83 7.65 -22.86
N THR A 274 -1.63 7.10 -23.07
CA THR A 274 -1.46 5.80 -23.73
C THR A 274 -1.46 4.67 -22.70
N PRO A 275 -2.41 3.70 -22.75
CA PRO A 275 -2.29 2.44 -22.02
C PRO A 275 -1.06 1.67 -22.50
N THR A 276 -0.24 1.17 -21.59
CA THR A 276 1.05 0.53 -21.93
C THR A 276 1.07 -0.97 -21.63
N ALA A 277 0.23 -1.43 -20.72
CA ALA A 277 0.05 -2.86 -20.44
C ALA A 277 -1.32 -3.11 -19.82
N LEU A 278 -1.87 -4.31 -20.07
CA LEU A 278 -3.02 -4.89 -19.38
C LEU A 278 -2.59 -6.26 -18.87
N HIS A 279 -2.60 -6.46 -17.55
CA HIS A 279 -2.04 -7.65 -16.93
C HIS A 279 -2.76 -8.01 -15.62
N ASN A 280 -2.24 -8.97 -14.87
CA ASN A 280 -2.69 -9.36 -13.53
C ASN A 280 -1.55 -9.20 -12.52
N HIS A 281 -1.86 -9.01 -11.24
CA HIS A 281 -0.89 -9.11 -10.14
C HIS A 281 -0.90 -10.49 -9.49
N MET A 282 -2.07 -11.12 -9.42
CA MET A 282 -2.33 -12.38 -8.73
C MET A 282 -2.99 -13.38 -9.66
N LEU A 283 -3.08 -14.65 -9.23
CA LEU A 283 -3.62 -15.73 -10.06
C LEU A 283 -5.04 -16.13 -9.64
N HIS A 284 -5.43 -15.92 -8.38
CA HIS A 284 -6.69 -16.38 -7.78
C HIS A 284 -7.40 -15.26 -7.02
N ASP A 285 -7.35 -14.06 -7.59
CA ASP A 285 -8.01 -12.87 -7.06
C ASP A 285 -9.53 -12.93 -7.25
N GLU A 286 -10.25 -12.46 -6.21
CA GLU A 286 -11.72 -12.32 -6.21
C GLU A 286 -12.11 -10.94 -5.65
N PRO A 287 -12.93 -10.18 -6.42
CA PRO A 287 -13.32 -10.40 -7.80
C PRO A 287 -12.10 -10.45 -8.72
N ARG A 288 -12.22 -11.05 -9.92
CA ARG A 288 -11.13 -11.05 -10.90
C ARG A 288 -10.75 -9.62 -11.27
N LEU A 289 -9.47 -9.30 -11.15
CA LEU A 289 -8.91 -7.98 -11.41
C LEU A 289 -8.05 -7.97 -12.67
N PHE A 290 -8.00 -6.79 -13.27
CA PHE A 290 -7.11 -6.45 -14.36
C PHE A 290 -6.35 -5.19 -13.98
N MET A 291 -5.03 -5.24 -14.10
CA MET A 291 -4.14 -4.12 -13.84
C MET A 291 -3.74 -3.49 -15.15
N MET A 292 -3.74 -2.15 -15.21
CA MET A 292 -3.46 -1.46 -16.45
C MET A 292 -2.51 -0.29 -16.23
N HIS A 293 -1.32 -0.41 -16.82
CA HIS A 293 -0.36 0.67 -16.87
C HIS A 293 -0.66 1.67 -18.00
N PHE A 294 -0.19 2.88 -17.79
CA PHE A 294 -0.34 3.97 -18.74
C PHE A 294 0.88 4.91 -18.71
N TRP A 295 1.04 5.67 -19.79
CA TRP A 295 2.09 6.68 -19.92
C TRP A 295 1.59 7.88 -20.71
N ALA A 296 1.95 9.09 -20.27
CA ALA A 296 1.86 10.32 -21.06
C ALA A 296 2.87 11.35 -20.54
N VAL A 297 3.20 12.33 -21.40
CA VAL A 297 3.94 13.53 -21.05
C VAL A 297 3.18 14.74 -21.58
N GLY A 298 2.90 15.72 -20.72
CA GLY A 298 2.11 16.88 -21.12
C GLY A 298 1.89 17.89 -20.01
N ASN A 299 0.93 18.81 -20.21
CA ASN A 299 0.51 19.74 -19.16
C ASN A 299 -0.10 18.95 -17.98
N PRO A 300 0.39 19.16 -16.74
CA PRO A 300 0.00 18.34 -15.60
C PRO A 300 -1.49 18.42 -15.25
N GLU A 301 -2.13 19.59 -15.38
CA GLU A 301 -3.55 19.76 -15.08
C GLU A 301 -4.44 19.07 -16.13
N ASN A 302 -4.06 19.10 -17.41
CA ASN A 302 -4.80 18.38 -18.46
C ASN A 302 -4.69 16.86 -18.26
N LEU A 303 -3.50 16.36 -17.92
CA LEU A 303 -3.31 14.95 -17.58
C LEU A 303 -4.12 14.54 -16.33
N ALA A 304 -4.14 15.41 -15.31
CA ALA A 304 -4.94 15.18 -14.10
C ALA A 304 -6.45 15.10 -14.39
N LYS A 305 -6.98 15.94 -15.31
CA LYS A 305 -8.38 15.88 -15.75
C LYS A 305 -8.70 14.55 -16.42
N GLY A 306 -7.89 14.11 -17.38
CA GLY A 306 -8.08 12.82 -18.04
C GLY A 306 -8.03 11.64 -17.05
N LEU A 307 -7.10 11.68 -16.09
CA LEU A 307 -7.02 10.67 -15.02
C LEU A 307 -8.22 10.72 -14.07
N SER A 308 -8.74 11.91 -13.75
CA SER A 308 -9.96 12.07 -12.95
C SER A 308 -11.18 11.47 -13.65
N GLU A 309 -11.33 11.69 -14.97
CA GLU A 309 -12.38 11.07 -15.78
C GLU A 309 -12.25 9.55 -15.81
N ALA A 310 -11.04 9.03 -15.97
CA ALA A 310 -10.78 7.59 -15.95
C ALA A 310 -11.08 6.97 -14.58
N LEU A 311 -10.70 7.63 -13.48
CA LEU A 311 -11.04 7.21 -12.12
C LEU A 311 -12.55 7.19 -11.89
N ALA A 312 -13.31 8.16 -12.42
CA ALA A 312 -14.77 8.22 -12.31
C ALA A 312 -15.47 7.01 -12.97
N ALA A 313 -14.81 6.33 -13.91
CA ALA A 313 -15.29 5.10 -14.52
C ALA A 313 -14.96 3.83 -13.70
N THR A 314 -14.36 3.97 -12.51
CA THR A 314 -14.01 2.89 -11.59
C THR A 314 -14.70 3.06 -10.24
N ASN A 315 -14.84 1.96 -9.48
CA ASN A 315 -15.44 2.02 -8.14
C ASN A 315 -14.38 2.22 -7.04
N HIS A 316 -13.58 3.29 -7.15
CA HIS A 316 -12.57 3.64 -6.15
C HIS A 316 -13.17 4.39 -4.94
N GLN A 317 -12.45 4.35 -3.81
CA GLN A 317 -12.76 5.16 -2.65
C GLN A 317 -12.33 6.63 -2.89
N PRO A 318 -13.08 7.62 -2.38
CA PRO A 318 -12.64 9.01 -2.44
C PRO A 318 -11.34 9.20 -1.64
N ILE A 319 -10.49 10.14 -2.07
CA ILE A 319 -9.32 10.52 -1.29
C ILE A 319 -9.80 11.05 0.07
N LYS A 320 -9.27 10.50 1.15
CA LYS A 320 -9.50 11.04 2.49
C LYS A 320 -8.84 12.42 2.58
N LYS A 321 -9.66 13.45 2.74
CA LYS A 321 -9.20 14.83 2.96
C LYS A 321 -8.47 14.96 4.29
#